data_bc8753c94b31fc822c3a746880c954f6
#
_entry.id   bc8753c94b31fc822c3a746880c954f6
#
_cell.length_a   1.000
_cell.length_b   1.000
_cell.length_c   1.000
_cell.angle_alpha   90.00
_cell.angle_beta   90.00
_cell.angle_gamma   90.00
#
_symmetry.space_group_name_H-M   'P 1'
#
loop_
_entity.id
_entity.type
_entity.pdbx_description
1 polymer ?
#
loop_
_entity_poly.entity_id
_entity_poly.type
_entity_poly.pdbx_seq_one_letter_code
_entity_poly.pdbx_strand_id
1 'polypeptide(L)'
;DFSFDLIKNLINDQLRYEIDSSKTGIIHILLLVIIAAIFANFSGVFKSTQVAEISFSMLYMLLITICLNNFRILIEAATANVEQIMEFMKLLGPLYFMAVAIATGSATSVTFYQLVLLLIFLIELLIRNFLIPMTQIYMVIRILDEFSPEIQLSKFAELMETIISWSLKTLSAGIIGLNIIQGLLTPAIDSVKRSLVLKGGEALPIVGD
;
A
#
# COMPACT_ATOMS: atom_id res chain seq x y z
N ASP A 1 -21.90 0.38 23.70
CA ASP A 1 -22.23 1.46 22.76
C ASP A 1 -20.98 1.84 21.98
N PHE A 2 -20.94 1.40 20.73
CA PHE A 2 -19.95 1.84 19.75
C PHE A 2 -20.35 3.26 19.36
N SER A 3 -19.89 4.25 20.11
CA SER A 3 -20.27 5.63 19.84
C SER A 3 -19.33 6.22 18.75
N PHE A 4 -19.92 7.02 17.87
CA PHE A 4 -19.20 7.77 16.83
C PHE A 4 -18.03 8.60 17.43
N ASP A 5 -18.17 9.03 18.68
CA ASP A 5 -17.13 9.73 19.43
C ASP A 5 -15.90 8.87 19.75
N LEU A 6 -16.07 7.58 20.00
CA LEU A 6 -14.95 6.63 20.17
C LEU A 6 -14.14 6.50 18.87
N ILE A 7 -14.82 6.34 17.74
CA ILE A 7 -14.15 6.24 16.43
C ILE A 7 -13.41 7.54 16.11
N LYS A 8 -14.04 8.69 16.35
CA LYS A 8 -13.44 10.02 16.13
C LYS A 8 -12.20 10.22 17.01
N ASN A 9 -12.25 9.83 18.26
CA ASN A 9 -11.12 9.94 19.18
C ASN A 9 -9.98 9.02 18.78
N LEU A 10 -10.26 7.76 18.42
CA LEU A 10 -9.25 6.82 17.93
C LEU A 10 -8.55 7.33 16.66
N ILE A 11 -9.32 7.85 15.71
CA ILE A 11 -8.77 8.43 14.48
C ILE A 11 -7.90 9.66 14.80
N ASN A 12 -8.37 10.52 15.69
CA ASN A 12 -7.66 11.73 16.05
C ASN A 12 -6.36 11.42 16.82
N ASP A 13 -6.37 10.44 17.71
CA ASP A 13 -5.20 9.99 18.46
C ASP A 13 -4.18 9.32 17.53
N GLN A 14 -4.65 8.50 16.59
CA GLN A 14 -3.78 7.89 15.59
C GLN A 14 -3.15 8.92 14.65
N LEU A 15 -3.93 9.89 14.18
CA LEU A 15 -3.41 10.99 13.35
C LEU A 15 -2.38 11.84 14.09
N ARG A 16 -2.62 12.14 15.37
CA ARG A 16 -1.65 12.87 16.21
C ARG A 16 -0.37 12.07 16.41
N TYR A 17 -0.47 10.78 16.68
CA TYR A 17 0.68 9.91 16.83
C TYR A 17 1.53 9.86 15.55
N GLU A 18 0.91 9.71 14.39
CA GLU A 18 1.59 9.72 13.08
C GLU A 18 2.25 11.07 12.77
N ILE A 19 1.57 12.17 13.06
CA ILE A 19 2.12 13.53 12.88
C ILE A 19 3.30 13.75 13.82
N ASP A 20 3.21 13.37 15.08
CA ASP A 20 4.28 13.56 16.06
C ASP A 20 5.48 12.66 15.76
N SER A 21 5.26 11.44 15.28
CA SER A 21 6.31 10.53 14.83
C SER A 21 7.09 11.08 13.62
N SER A 22 6.38 11.66 12.65
CA SER A 22 6.97 12.23 11.43
C SER A 22 7.60 13.61 11.66
N LYS A 23 7.15 14.34 12.69
CA LYS A 23 7.55 15.72 12.99
C LYS A 23 9.06 15.89 13.18
N THR A 24 9.69 14.97 13.88
CA THR A 24 11.15 15.01 14.14
C THR A 24 11.94 14.92 12.84
N GLY A 25 11.56 14.04 11.92
CA GLY A 25 12.18 13.91 10.60
C GLY A 25 12.02 15.18 9.75
N ILE A 26 10.81 15.74 9.72
CA ILE A 26 10.51 16.97 8.99
C ILE A 26 11.32 18.16 9.56
N ILE A 27 11.42 18.28 10.88
CA ILE A 27 12.20 19.34 11.54
C ILE A 27 13.68 19.21 11.17
N HIS A 28 14.26 18.02 11.18
CA HIS A 28 15.64 17.81 10.78
C HIS A 28 15.90 18.18 9.32
N ILE A 29 15.00 17.86 8.40
CA ILE A 29 15.09 18.25 6.99
C ILE A 29 15.02 19.78 6.87
N LEU A 30 14.03 20.42 7.50
CA LEU A 30 13.88 21.88 7.47
C LEU A 30 15.11 22.60 8.03
N LEU A 31 15.63 22.13 9.15
CA LEU A 31 16.83 22.72 9.79
C LEU A 31 18.03 22.60 8.85
N LEU A 32 18.23 21.47 8.20
CA LEU A 32 19.29 21.27 7.24
C LEU A 32 19.15 22.13 5.99
N VAL A 33 17.93 22.26 5.45
CA VAL A 33 17.66 23.15 4.31
C VAL A 33 17.98 24.60 4.67
N ILE A 34 17.61 25.05 5.88
CA ILE A 34 17.96 26.40 6.36
C ILE A 34 19.48 26.56 6.48
N ILE A 35 20.19 25.59 7.07
CA ILE A 35 21.65 25.63 7.17
C ILE A 35 22.28 25.65 5.78
N ALA A 36 21.84 24.81 4.85
CA ALA A 36 22.33 24.78 3.48
C ALA A 36 22.07 26.12 2.76
N ALA A 37 20.90 26.73 2.94
CA ALA A 37 20.57 28.03 2.37
C ALA A 37 21.45 29.17 2.95
N ILE A 38 21.73 29.14 4.26
CA ILE A 38 22.65 30.07 4.91
C ILE A 38 24.05 29.92 4.30
N PHE A 39 24.56 28.67 4.21
CA PHE A 39 25.87 28.40 3.61
C PHE A 39 25.96 28.84 2.15
N ALA A 40 24.95 28.57 1.34
CA ALA A 40 24.89 28.98 -0.07
C ALA A 40 24.97 30.52 -0.21
N ASN A 41 24.26 31.24 0.65
CA ASN A 41 24.28 32.71 0.64
C ASN A 41 25.58 33.31 1.22
N PHE A 42 26.22 32.63 2.18
CA PHE A 42 27.47 33.08 2.78
C PHE A 42 28.73 32.56 2.03
N SER A 43 28.57 31.71 1.02
CA SER A 43 29.71 31.16 0.28
C SER A 43 30.60 32.24 -0.35
N GLY A 44 30.04 33.40 -0.72
CA GLY A 44 30.79 34.56 -1.20
C GLY A 44 31.67 35.27 -0.14
N VAL A 45 31.49 34.95 1.13
CA VAL A 45 32.31 35.53 2.25
C VAL A 45 33.58 34.70 2.49
N PHE A 46 33.57 33.42 2.05
CA PHE A 46 34.75 32.57 2.16
C PHE A 46 35.80 33.02 1.13
N LYS A 47 37.00 33.41 1.60
CA LYS A 47 38.13 33.79 0.74
C LYS A 47 38.64 32.67 -0.18
N SER A 48 38.22 31.46 0.03
CA SER A 48 38.59 30.26 -0.74
C SER A 48 37.32 29.57 -1.26
N THR A 49 37.16 29.57 -2.60
CA THR A 49 36.09 28.86 -3.29
C THR A 49 36.10 27.35 -3.00
N GLN A 50 37.29 26.79 -2.81
CA GLN A 50 37.48 25.36 -2.51
C GLN A 50 36.85 24.95 -1.15
N VAL A 51 36.99 25.79 -0.11
CA VAL A 51 36.38 25.51 1.21
C VAL A 51 34.86 25.62 1.13
N ALA A 52 34.33 26.56 0.36
CA ALA A 52 32.89 26.70 0.15
C ALA A 52 32.30 25.47 -0.57
N GLU A 53 32.93 24.96 -1.63
CA GLU A 53 32.50 23.79 -2.37
C GLU A 53 32.52 22.51 -1.51
N ILE A 54 33.61 22.29 -0.76
CA ILE A 54 33.71 21.12 0.13
C ILE A 54 32.62 21.17 1.22
N SER A 55 32.42 22.33 1.83
CA SER A 55 31.41 22.52 2.86
C SER A 55 30.00 22.28 2.32
N PHE A 56 29.70 22.78 1.13
CA PHE A 56 28.43 22.56 0.46
C PHE A 56 28.20 21.07 0.14
N SER A 57 29.23 20.40 -0.38
CA SER A 57 29.18 18.97 -0.68
C SER A 57 28.94 18.13 0.59
N MET A 58 29.58 18.47 1.71
CA MET A 58 29.35 17.78 3.00
C MET A 58 27.92 17.99 3.51
N LEU A 59 27.39 19.21 3.46
CA LEU A 59 26.01 19.49 3.85
C LEU A 59 25.00 18.76 2.98
N TYR A 60 25.26 18.69 1.69
CA TYR A 60 24.42 18.00 0.75
C TYR A 60 24.40 16.47 1.00
N MET A 61 25.56 15.85 1.26
CA MET A 61 25.66 14.45 1.68
C MET A 61 24.90 14.16 2.99
N LEU A 62 24.98 15.10 3.95
CA LEU A 62 24.25 14.98 5.20
C LEU A 62 22.73 15.05 4.96
N LEU A 63 22.28 15.97 4.12
CA LEU A 63 20.87 16.09 3.74
C LEU A 63 20.35 14.78 3.14
N ILE A 64 21.09 14.20 2.20
CA ILE A 64 20.72 12.92 1.58
C ILE A 64 20.66 11.79 2.59
N THR A 65 21.65 11.70 3.48
CA THR A 65 21.67 10.67 4.50
C THR A 65 20.42 10.75 5.38
N ILE A 66 19.98 11.95 5.73
CA ILE A 66 18.76 12.15 6.51
C ILE A 66 17.51 11.84 5.67
N CYS A 67 17.46 12.27 4.42
CA CYS A 67 16.35 11.93 3.52
C CYS A 67 16.22 10.42 3.34
N LEU A 68 17.33 9.71 3.11
CA LEU A 68 17.33 8.24 3.00
C LEU A 68 16.88 7.56 4.29
N ASN A 69 17.34 8.04 5.44
CA ASN A 69 16.92 7.48 6.72
C ASN A 69 15.42 7.69 6.99
N ASN A 70 14.90 8.89 6.73
CA ASN A 70 13.48 9.16 6.86
C ASN A 70 12.65 8.32 5.88
N PHE A 71 13.11 8.17 4.64
CA PHE A 71 12.47 7.31 3.66
C PHE A 71 12.42 5.84 4.13
N ARG A 72 13.52 5.33 4.70
CA ARG A 72 13.56 3.99 5.27
C ARG A 72 12.50 3.81 6.36
N ILE A 73 12.40 4.75 7.29
CA ILE A 73 11.38 4.73 8.36
C ILE A 73 9.97 4.69 7.76
N LEU A 74 9.69 5.50 6.73
CA LEU A 74 8.39 5.51 6.05
C LEU A 74 8.08 4.16 5.37
N ILE A 75 9.07 3.55 4.73
CA ILE A 75 8.90 2.22 4.11
C ILE A 75 8.67 1.13 5.17
N GLU A 76 9.39 1.17 6.28
CA GLU A 76 9.20 0.23 7.39
C GLU A 76 7.79 0.38 7.98
N ALA A 77 7.32 1.60 8.20
CA ALA A 77 5.95 1.89 8.66
C ALA A 77 4.89 1.45 7.65
N ALA A 78 5.08 1.73 6.36
CA ALA A 78 4.17 1.29 5.31
C ALA A 78 4.09 -0.24 5.23
N THR A 79 5.22 -0.94 5.36
CA THR A 79 5.29 -2.40 5.38
C THR A 79 4.52 -2.97 6.58
N ALA A 80 4.75 -2.42 7.77
CA ALA A 80 4.06 -2.84 8.99
C ALA A 80 2.54 -2.62 8.89
N ASN A 81 2.10 -1.49 8.33
CA ASN A 81 0.68 -1.21 8.12
C ASN A 81 0.04 -2.19 7.13
N VAL A 82 0.73 -2.52 6.03
CA VAL A 82 0.26 -3.53 5.07
C VAL A 82 0.13 -4.90 5.75
N GLU A 83 1.13 -5.32 6.53
CA GLU A 83 1.10 -6.58 7.27
C GLU A 83 -0.09 -6.63 8.25
N GLN A 84 -0.33 -5.57 9.02
CA GLN A 84 -1.47 -5.48 9.95
C GLN A 84 -2.82 -5.58 9.23
N ILE A 85 -2.99 -4.88 8.10
CA ILE A 85 -4.21 -4.96 7.29
C ILE A 85 -4.41 -6.39 6.77
N MET A 86 -3.35 -7.04 6.31
CA MET A 86 -3.42 -8.41 5.80
C MET A 86 -3.75 -9.41 6.90
N GLU A 87 -3.16 -9.30 8.09
CA GLU A 87 -3.51 -10.13 9.24
C GLU A 87 -4.96 -9.95 9.66
N PHE A 88 -5.43 -8.70 9.73
CA PHE A 88 -6.82 -8.40 9.99
C PHE A 88 -7.76 -9.05 8.97
N MET A 89 -7.45 -8.93 7.68
CA MET A 89 -8.24 -9.54 6.60
C MET A 89 -8.24 -11.07 6.67
N LYS A 90 -7.10 -11.70 7.02
CA LYS A 90 -6.98 -13.15 7.23
C LYS A 90 -7.84 -13.65 8.40
N LEU A 91 -8.00 -12.84 9.45
CA LEU A 91 -8.85 -13.16 10.61
C LEU A 91 -10.32 -12.86 10.34
N LEU A 92 -10.61 -11.70 9.78
CA LEU A 92 -11.99 -11.25 9.53
C LEU A 92 -12.65 -12.06 8.41
N GLY A 93 -11.90 -12.39 7.36
CA GLY A 93 -12.41 -13.11 6.19
C GLY A 93 -13.14 -14.40 6.54
N PRO A 94 -12.52 -15.35 7.26
CA PRO A 94 -13.19 -16.59 7.66
C PRO A 94 -14.47 -16.36 8.46
N LEU A 95 -14.43 -15.48 9.43
CA LEU A 95 -15.57 -15.14 10.30
C LEU A 95 -16.73 -14.55 9.50
N TYR A 96 -16.44 -13.61 8.62
CA TYR A 96 -17.43 -12.97 7.76
C TYR A 96 -18.10 -13.98 6.81
N PHE A 97 -17.29 -14.78 6.09
CA PHE A 97 -17.83 -15.75 5.14
C PHE A 97 -18.56 -16.91 5.83
N MET A 98 -18.13 -17.32 7.02
CA MET A 98 -18.85 -18.29 7.83
C MET A 98 -20.24 -17.76 8.24
N ALA A 99 -20.31 -16.51 8.71
CA ALA A 99 -21.57 -15.86 9.06
C ALA A 99 -22.51 -15.76 7.83
N VAL A 100 -21.97 -15.37 6.66
CA VAL A 100 -22.72 -15.32 5.40
C VAL A 100 -23.18 -16.72 4.97
N ALA A 101 -22.33 -17.75 5.06
CA ALA A 101 -22.69 -19.12 4.70
C ALA A 101 -23.82 -19.66 5.58
N ILE A 102 -23.78 -19.39 6.88
CA ILE A 102 -24.85 -19.77 7.82
C ILE A 102 -26.15 -19.03 7.49
N ALA A 103 -26.07 -17.73 7.23
CA ALA A 103 -27.24 -16.88 6.96
C ALA A 103 -27.91 -17.21 5.61
N THR A 104 -27.13 -17.57 4.58
CA THR A 104 -27.65 -17.81 3.21
C THR A 104 -27.79 -19.27 2.86
N GLY A 105 -27.22 -20.21 3.64
CA GLY A 105 -27.19 -21.62 3.34
C GLY A 105 -26.43 -21.96 2.05
N SER A 106 -25.57 -21.09 1.57
CA SER A 106 -24.99 -21.12 0.23
C SER A 106 -23.58 -21.72 0.22
N ALA A 107 -23.37 -22.83 -0.48
CA ALA A 107 -22.04 -23.38 -0.78
C ALA A 107 -21.18 -22.41 -1.63
N THR A 108 -21.81 -21.48 -2.32
CA THR A 108 -21.19 -20.41 -3.12
C THR A 108 -20.33 -19.49 -2.25
N SER A 109 -20.77 -19.20 -1.02
CA SER A 109 -20.03 -18.38 -0.07
C SER A 109 -18.66 -18.97 0.27
N VAL A 110 -18.53 -20.29 0.35
CA VAL A 110 -17.26 -20.98 0.63
C VAL A 110 -16.28 -20.82 -0.53
N THR A 111 -16.76 -20.92 -1.76
CA THR A 111 -15.92 -20.75 -2.97
C THR A 111 -15.42 -19.31 -3.08
N PHE A 112 -16.29 -18.32 -2.82
CA PHE A 112 -15.88 -16.93 -2.80
C PHE A 112 -14.85 -16.63 -1.71
N TYR A 113 -14.99 -17.21 -0.54
CA TYR A 113 -14.01 -17.10 0.52
C TYR A 113 -12.61 -17.55 0.06
N GLN A 114 -12.51 -18.69 -0.60
CA GLN A 114 -11.25 -19.20 -1.13
C GLN A 114 -10.63 -18.24 -2.16
N LEU A 115 -11.45 -17.67 -3.06
CA LEU A 115 -10.99 -16.68 -4.04
C LEU A 115 -10.49 -15.39 -3.37
N VAL A 116 -11.18 -14.92 -2.34
CA VAL A 116 -10.76 -13.72 -1.59
C VAL A 116 -9.45 -13.98 -0.85
N LEU A 117 -9.28 -15.14 -0.21
CA LEU A 117 -8.02 -15.51 0.43
C LEU A 117 -6.86 -15.59 -0.56
N LEU A 118 -7.09 -16.20 -1.74
CA LEU A 118 -6.10 -16.25 -2.80
C LEU A 118 -5.71 -14.84 -3.27
N LEU A 119 -6.70 -13.95 -3.43
CA LEU A 119 -6.45 -12.56 -3.81
C LEU A 119 -5.62 -11.82 -2.76
N ILE A 120 -5.99 -11.94 -1.47
CA ILE A 120 -5.24 -11.34 -0.37
C ILE A 120 -3.78 -11.83 -0.41
N PHE A 121 -3.56 -13.13 -0.59
CA PHE A 121 -2.22 -13.71 -0.71
C PHE A 121 -1.44 -13.15 -1.90
N LEU A 122 -2.07 -13.03 -3.07
CA LEU A 122 -1.43 -12.46 -4.27
C LEU A 122 -1.07 -10.99 -4.08
N ILE A 123 -1.96 -10.21 -3.47
CA ILE A 123 -1.72 -8.80 -3.15
C ILE A 123 -0.55 -8.67 -2.17
N GLU A 124 -0.54 -9.45 -1.09
CA GLU A 124 0.54 -9.47 -0.10
C GLU A 124 1.90 -9.79 -0.76
N LEU A 125 1.94 -10.85 -1.57
CA LEU A 125 3.13 -11.27 -2.29
C LEU A 125 3.66 -10.18 -3.22
N LEU A 126 2.77 -9.51 -3.96
CA LEU A 126 3.14 -8.49 -4.93
C LEU A 126 3.59 -7.19 -4.23
N ILE A 127 2.90 -6.77 -3.18
CA ILE A 127 3.30 -5.56 -2.43
C ILE A 127 4.64 -5.81 -1.74
N ARG A 128 4.76 -6.89 -0.96
CA ARG A 128 5.92 -7.14 -0.12
C ARG A 128 7.17 -7.49 -0.93
N ASN A 129 7.05 -8.38 -1.91
CA ASN A 129 8.21 -8.91 -2.63
C ASN A 129 8.56 -8.13 -3.90
N PHE A 130 7.66 -7.29 -4.39
CA PHE A 130 7.88 -6.56 -5.63
C PHE A 130 7.77 -5.04 -5.43
N LEU A 131 6.63 -4.50 -5.00
CA LEU A 131 6.42 -3.05 -4.95
C LEU A 131 7.34 -2.35 -3.94
N ILE A 132 7.47 -2.89 -2.72
CA ILE A 132 8.31 -2.29 -1.68
C ILE A 132 9.79 -2.26 -2.10
N PRO A 133 10.43 -3.38 -2.53
CA PRO A 133 11.80 -3.35 -3.03
C PRO A 133 11.98 -2.43 -4.25
N MET A 134 11.05 -2.45 -5.19
CA MET A 134 11.10 -1.57 -6.38
C MET A 134 11.05 -0.09 -6.00
N THR A 135 10.21 0.28 -5.03
CA THR A 135 10.13 1.66 -4.53
C THR A 135 11.43 2.09 -3.83
N GLN A 136 12.08 1.17 -3.10
CA GLN A 136 13.38 1.44 -2.49
C GLN A 136 14.47 1.68 -3.55
N ILE A 137 14.52 0.84 -4.58
CA ILE A 137 15.46 0.99 -5.69
C ILE A 137 15.20 2.29 -6.46
N TYR A 138 13.92 2.57 -6.77
CA TYR A 138 13.53 3.83 -7.43
C TYR A 138 14.03 5.06 -6.67
N MET A 139 13.85 5.09 -5.33
CA MET A 139 14.29 6.21 -4.51
C MET A 139 15.80 6.39 -4.53
N VAL A 140 16.56 5.30 -4.44
CA VAL A 140 18.03 5.35 -4.52
C VAL A 140 18.48 5.88 -5.89
N ILE A 141 17.87 5.41 -6.97
CA ILE A 141 18.19 5.85 -8.33
C ILE A 141 17.87 7.34 -8.50
N ARG A 142 16.72 7.82 -8.00
CA ARG A 142 16.33 9.24 -8.04
C ARG A 142 17.33 10.11 -7.33
N ILE A 143 17.82 9.68 -6.17
CA ILE A 143 18.83 10.41 -5.41
C ILE A 143 20.17 10.41 -6.18
N LEU A 144 20.58 9.28 -6.75
CA LEU A 144 21.81 9.21 -7.54
C LEU A 144 21.75 10.05 -8.83
N ASP A 145 20.60 10.11 -9.47
CA ASP A 145 20.36 10.94 -10.66
C ASP A 145 20.56 12.43 -10.37
N GLU A 146 20.09 12.90 -9.21
CA GLU A 146 20.29 14.28 -8.77
C GLU A 146 21.77 14.62 -8.50
N PHE A 147 22.56 13.59 -8.09
CA PHE A 147 23.98 13.76 -7.79
C PHE A 147 24.89 13.72 -8.99
N SER A 148 24.53 12.96 -10.01
CA SER A 148 25.37 12.66 -11.16
C SER A 148 24.60 12.91 -12.45
N PRO A 149 24.37 14.17 -12.83
CA PRO A 149 23.64 14.51 -14.04
C PRO A 149 24.31 13.99 -15.32
N GLU A 150 25.59 13.60 -15.24
CA GLU A 150 26.33 13.00 -16.34
C GLU A 150 25.90 11.55 -16.63
N ILE A 151 25.40 10.83 -15.61
CA ILE A 151 24.92 9.47 -15.75
C ILE A 151 23.40 9.56 -15.92
N GLN A 152 22.90 9.38 -17.14
CA GLN A 152 21.47 9.47 -17.49
C GLN A 152 20.63 8.40 -16.75
N LEU A 153 20.56 8.47 -15.41
CA LEU A 153 19.75 7.60 -14.57
C LEU A 153 18.27 7.98 -14.57
N SER A 154 17.93 9.20 -15.01
CA SER A 154 16.57 9.72 -15.08
C SER A 154 15.63 8.81 -15.86
N LYS A 155 16.06 8.30 -17.01
CA LYS A 155 15.25 7.36 -17.83
C LYS A 155 15.03 6.02 -17.14
N PHE A 156 16.00 5.58 -16.35
CA PHE A 156 15.84 4.35 -15.57
C PHE A 156 14.88 4.58 -14.39
N ALA A 157 14.95 5.73 -13.74
CA ALA A 157 13.99 6.14 -12.72
C ALA A 157 12.56 6.23 -13.28
N GLU A 158 12.34 6.84 -14.45
CA GLU A 158 11.05 6.91 -15.13
C GLU A 158 10.48 5.52 -15.46
N LEU A 159 11.35 4.60 -15.88
CA LEU A 159 10.97 3.21 -16.15
C LEU A 159 10.51 2.52 -14.87
N MET A 160 11.23 2.67 -13.76
CA MET A 160 10.84 2.14 -12.44
C MET A 160 9.52 2.71 -11.96
N GLU A 161 9.33 4.02 -12.07
CA GLU A 161 8.08 4.72 -11.73
C GLU A 161 6.90 4.19 -12.56
N THR A 162 7.11 3.98 -13.85
CA THR A 162 6.11 3.42 -14.76
C THR A 162 5.71 2.00 -14.34
N ILE A 163 6.69 1.14 -14.02
CA ILE A 163 6.45 -0.23 -13.58
C ILE A 163 5.66 -0.24 -12.26
N ILE A 164 6.06 0.57 -11.28
CA ILE A 164 5.39 0.68 -9.99
C ILE A 164 3.95 1.17 -10.18
N SER A 165 3.75 2.24 -10.92
CA SER A 165 2.43 2.81 -11.21
C SER A 165 1.52 1.83 -11.95
N TRP A 166 2.06 1.12 -12.94
CA TRP A 166 1.30 0.12 -13.70
C TRP A 166 0.90 -1.06 -12.80
N SER A 167 1.81 -1.53 -11.95
CA SER A 167 1.54 -2.61 -10.99
C SER A 167 0.43 -2.23 -10.00
N LEU A 168 0.48 -1.01 -9.45
CA LEU A 168 -0.57 -0.49 -8.54
C LEU A 168 -1.92 -0.35 -9.25
N LYS A 169 -1.94 0.17 -10.49
CA LYS A 169 -3.17 0.28 -11.29
C LYS A 169 -3.76 -1.09 -11.60
N THR A 170 -2.92 -2.06 -11.96
CA THR A 170 -3.35 -3.44 -12.24
C THR A 170 -3.92 -4.11 -11.00
N LEU A 171 -3.28 -3.94 -9.83
CA LEU A 171 -3.81 -4.42 -8.55
C LEU A 171 -5.18 -3.84 -8.25
N SER A 172 -5.30 -2.51 -8.36
CA SER A 172 -6.56 -1.81 -8.10
C SER A 172 -7.66 -2.27 -9.07
N ALA A 173 -7.34 -2.41 -10.35
CA ALA A 173 -8.27 -2.92 -11.36
C ALA A 173 -8.68 -4.38 -11.08
N GLY A 174 -7.75 -5.21 -10.60
CA GLY A 174 -8.03 -6.59 -10.19
C GLY A 174 -9.02 -6.67 -9.03
N ILE A 175 -8.84 -5.84 -8.01
CA ILE A 175 -9.74 -5.77 -6.85
C ILE A 175 -11.14 -5.30 -7.28
N ILE A 176 -11.23 -4.25 -8.09
CA ILE A 176 -12.51 -3.72 -8.61
C ILE A 176 -13.17 -4.78 -9.51
N GLY A 177 -12.41 -5.42 -10.39
CA GLY A 177 -12.90 -6.47 -11.29
C GLY A 177 -13.49 -7.66 -10.53
N LEU A 178 -12.85 -8.09 -9.44
CA LEU A 178 -13.39 -9.15 -8.58
C LEU A 178 -14.71 -8.77 -7.93
N ASN A 179 -14.85 -7.53 -7.45
CA ASN A 179 -16.11 -7.05 -6.89
C ASN A 179 -17.25 -7.08 -7.92
N ILE A 180 -16.96 -6.70 -9.17
CA ILE A 180 -17.94 -6.75 -10.27
C ILE A 180 -18.32 -8.20 -10.58
N ILE A 181 -17.33 -9.09 -10.71
CA ILE A 181 -17.55 -10.52 -10.96
C ILE A 181 -18.39 -11.14 -9.83
N GLN A 182 -18.08 -10.82 -8.58
CA GLN A 182 -18.84 -11.29 -7.41
C GLN A 182 -20.30 -10.85 -7.48
N GLY A 183 -20.54 -9.58 -7.83
CA GLY A 183 -21.91 -9.06 -7.99
C GLY A 183 -22.72 -9.72 -9.12
N LEU A 184 -22.06 -10.14 -10.19
CA LEU A 184 -22.69 -10.82 -11.33
C LEU A 184 -22.88 -12.33 -11.11
N LEU A 185 -21.94 -13.01 -10.45
CA LEU A 185 -21.97 -14.47 -10.25
C LEU A 185 -22.98 -14.88 -9.18
N THR A 186 -23.18 -14.08 -8.12
CA THR A 186 -24.09 -14.42 -7.03
C THR A 186 -25.54 -14.71 -7.54
N PRO A 187 -26.20 -13.83 -8.30
CA PRO A 187 -27.54 -14.11 -8.82
C PRO A 187 -27.58 -15.23 -9.86
N ALA A 188 -26.50 -15.42 -10.65
CA ALA A 188 -26.42 -16.50 -11.63
C ALA A 188 -26.37 -17.87 -10.97
N ILE A 189 -25.56 -18.05 -9.92
CA ILE A 189 -25.44 -19.31 -9.17
C ILE A 189 -26.73 -19.62 -8.41
N ASP A 190 -27.38 -18.60 -7.83
CA ASP A 190 -28.66 -18.79 -7.13
C ASP A 190 -29.79 -19.17 -8.10
N SER A 191 -29.78 -18.67 -9.32
CA SER A 191 -30.74 -19.06 -10.36
C SER A 191 -30.57 -20.52 -10.80
N VAL A 192 -29.32 -20.99 -10.97
CA VAL A 192 -29.00 -22.38 -11.31
C VAL A 192 -29.41 -23.32 -10.18
N LYS A 193 -29.12 -22.97 -8.92
CA LYS A 193 -29.57 -23.80 -7.77
C LYS A 193 -31.09 -23.92 -7.70
N ARG A 194 -31.79 -22.79 -7.89
CA ARG A 194 -33.26 -22.78 -7.89
C ARG A 194 -33.82 -23.66 -9.00
N SER A 195 -33.22 -23.65 -10.19
CA SER A 195 -33.65 -24.48 -11.31
C SER A 195 -33.34 -25.97 -11.08
N LEU A 196 -32.22 -26.31 -10.40
CA LEU A 196 -31.86 -27.68 -10.03
C LEU A 196 -32.79 -28.23 -8.95
N VAL A 197 -33.14 -27.43 -7.94
CA VAL A 197 -34.09 -27.84 -6.89
C VAL A 197 -35.49 -28.07 -7.46
N LEU A 198 -35.95 -27.20 -8.35
CA LEU A 198 -37.24 -27.34 -9.01
C LEU A 198 -37.27 -28.59 -9.90
N LYS A 199 -36.25 -28.81 -10.74
CA LYS A 199 -36.13 -30.02 -11.58
C LYS A 199 -35.92 -31.32 -10.78
N GLY A 200 -35.20 -31.26 -9.67
CA GLY A 200 -35.01 -32.38 -8.75
C GLY A 200 -36.27 -32.73 -7.98
N GLY A 201 -37.09 -31.74 -7.65
CA GLY A 201 -38.41 -31.93 -7.03
C GLY A 201 -39.45 -32.54 -7.97
N GLU A 202 -39.42 -32.21 -9.26
CA GLU A 202 -40.30 -32.78 -10.28
C GLU A 202 -39.91 -34.24 -10.68
N ALA A 203 -38.65 -34.63 -10.40
CA ALA A 203 -38.16 -35.97 -10.70
C ALA A 203 -38.47 -37.00 -9.60
N LEU A 204 -39.01 -36.60 -8.47
CA LEU A 204 -39.51 -37.52 -7.45
C LEU A 204 -40.96 -37.85 -7.78
N PRO A 205 -41.26 -39.09 -8.22
CA PRO A 205 -42.66 -39.52 -8.37
C PRO A 205 -43.30 -39.46 -6.99
N ILE A 206 -44.26 -38.58 -6.84
CA ILE A 206 -45.15 -38.60 -5.66
C ILE A 206 -45.90 -39.92 -5.73
N VAL A 207 -45.46 -40.90 -4.95
CA VAL A 207 -46.28 -42.04 -4.63
C VAL A 207 -47.28 -41.55 -3.59
N GLY A 208 -48.42 -41.15 -4.08
CA GLY A 208 -49.57 -40.80 -3.29
C GLY A 208 -50.71 -41.69 -3.72
N ASP A 209 -51.08 -42.65 -2.90
CA ASP A 209 -52.42 -43.15 -2.69
C ASP A 209 -52.78 -42.98 -1.22
#